data_d8646b81e3abc681c0d16527f40eb0ca
#
_entry.id   d8646b81e3abc681c0d16527f40eb0ca
#
_cell.length_a   1.000
_cell.length_b   1.000
_cell.length_c   1.000
_cell.angle_alpha   90.00
_cell.angle_beta   90.00
_cell.angle_gamma   90.00
#
_symmetry.space_group_name_H-M   'P 1'
#
loop_
_entity.id
_entity.type
_entity.pdbx_description
1 polymer ?
#
loop_
_entity_poly.entity_id
_entity_poly.type
_entity_poly.pdbx_seq_one_letter_code
_entity_poly.pdbx_strand_id
1 'polypeptide(L)'
;KKELRQYFSSMIGFVFLAFFLVIIGIYTWAYNLSGGIGNFEETLGSISFLFVILIPILTMRIVAEENHQKTNQLLYTAPVSITKIILGKFFAVVSLFGIGILVICLYPLILNMYGTDVRLSLAYSSIIGFFLLGTACIAIGMFISSLTESQVIASVVSFITLLLTFLLSNITGMLPTEAISQCVMIAVLWLVICLVFYHMMNNVTVLVMMAVIGEAAIWIIYAVKSSLYESLLTNILNTLALSTRFDDFSLGILNYDAIVYY
;
A
#
# COMPACT_ATOMS: atom_id res chain seq x y z
N LYS A 1 20.23 -14.42 -6.19
CA LYS A 1 20.96 -15.10 -5.12
C LYS A 1 21.75 -14.13 -4.23
N LYS A 2 22.49 -13.14 -4.80
CA LYS A 2 23.26 -12.14 -4.03
C LYS A 2 22.35 -11.31 -3.13
N GLU A 3 21.28 -10.74 -3.68
CA GLU A 3 20.30 -9.92 -2.98
C GLU A 3 19.61 -10.70 -1.84
N LEU A 4 19.11 -11.90 -2.12
CA LEU A 4 18.54 -12.79 -1.10
C LEU A 4 19.53 -13.03 0.05
N ARG A 5 20.79 -13.39 -0.26
CA ARG A 5 21.81 -13.60 0.76
C ARG A 5 22.05 -12.35 1.60
N GLN A 6 22.00 -11.17 0.99
CA GLN A 6 22.19 -9.89 1.68
C GLN A 6 21.07 -9.65 2.72
N TYR A 7 19.82 -9.91 2.37
CA TYR A 7 18.69 -9.77 3.30
C TYR A 7 18.69 -10.83 4.40
N PHE A 8 18.98 -12.07 4.06
CA PHE A 8 19.09 -13.17 5.03
C PHE A 8 20.36 -13.13 5.88
N SER A 9 21.39 -12.39 5.49
CA SER A 9 22.60 -12.16 6.30
C SER A 9 22.52 -10.85 7.08
N SER A 10 21.55 -9.97 6.77
CA SER A 10 21.41 -8.69 7.44
C SER A 10 20.58 -8.82 8.71
N MET A 11 21.00 -8.13 9.77
CA MET A 11 20.25 -8.04 11.03
C MET A 11 18.82 -7.50 10.82
N ILE A 12 18.63 -6.65 9.81
CA ILE A 12 17.33 -5.99 9.52
C ILE A 12 16.27 -6.99 9.08
N GLY A 13 16.61 -7.95 8.22
CA GLY A 13 15.67 -8.98 7.76
C GLY A 13 15.17 -9.84 8.92
N PHE A 14 16.06 -10.26 9.82
CA PHE A 14 15.68 -11.04 10.99
C PHE A 14 14.85 -10.22 12.00
N VAL A 15 15.23 -8.96 12.25
CA VAL A 15 14.48 -8.07 13.14
C VAL A 15 13.08 -7.83 12.57
N PHE A 16 12.95 -7.60 11.26
CA PHE A 16 11.65 -7.47 10.61
C PHE A 16 10.79 -8.72 10.81
N LEU A 17 11.31 -9.90 10.49
CA LEU A 17 10.56 -11.16 10.65
C LEU A 17 10.17 -11.42 12.10
N ALA A 18 11.10 -11.22 13.04
CA ALA A 18 10.82 -11.40 14.46
C ALA A 18 9.70 -10.47 14.94
N PHE A 19 9.80 -9.18 14.62
CA PHE A 19 8.81 -8.19 15.04
C PHE A 19 7.45 -8.45 14.39
N PHE A 20 7.43 -8.77 13.09
CA PHE A 20 6.24 -9.11 12.33
C PHE A 20 5.51 -10.32 12.92
N LEU A 21 6.23 -11.42 13.16
CA LEU A 21 5.65 -12.64 13.71
C LEU A 21 5.20 -12.47 15.18
N VAL A 22 5.95 -11.72 16.00
CA VAL A 22 5.58 -11.44 17.38
C VAL A 22 4.27 -10.66 17.44
N ILE A 23 4.11 -9.62 16.64
CA ILE A 23 2.87 -8.84 16.65
C ILE A 23 1.69 -9.69 16.19
N ILE A 24 1.84 -10.43 15.11
CA ILE A 24 0.77 -11.32 14.64
C ILE A 24 0.43 -12.37 15.69
N GLY A 25 1.45 -12.94 16.36
CA GLY A 25 1.25 -13.88 17.45
C GLY A 25 0.47 -13.29 18.64
N ILE A 26 0.81 -12.06 19.06
CA ILE A 26 0.09 -11.35 20.12
C ILE A 26 -1.36 -11.10 19.75
N TYR A 27 -1.62 -10.60 18.53
CA TYR A 27 -2.99 -10.36 18.06
C TYR A 27 -3.79 -11.66 17.97
N THR A 28 -3.21 -12.72 17.39
CA THR A 28 -3.86 -14.04 17.31
C THR A 28 -4.15 -14.59 18.70
N TRP A 29 -3.23 -14.44 19.65
CA TRP A 29 -3.46 -14.86 21.04
C TRP A 29 -4.59 -14.05 21.69
N ALA A 30 -4.57 -12.74 21.55
CA ALA A 30 -5.53 -11.84 22.20
C ALA A 30 -6.95 -11.98 21.62
N TYR A 31 -7.09 -11.97 20.30
CA TYR A 31 -8.41 -11.99 19.63
C TYR A 31 -8.95 -13.41 19.46
N ASN A 32 -8.13 -14.32 18.94
CA ASN A 32 -8.62 -15.64 18.60
C ASN A 32 -8.58 -16.61 19.80
N LEU A 33 -7.47 -16.74 20.50
CA LEU A 33 -7.35 -17.71 21.60
C LEU A 33 -8.03 -17.22 22.87
N SER A 34 -7.71 -16.01 23.36
CA SER A 34 -8.31 -15.46 24.57
C SER A 34 -9.74 -14.98 24.35
N GLY A 35 -10.05 -14.41 23.19
CA GLY A 35 -11.39 -13.97 22.82
C GLY A 35 -12.33 -15.08 22.37
N GLY A 36 -11.82 -16.28 22.07
CA GLY A 36 -12.62 -17.41 21.58
C GLY A 36 -13.24 -17.16 20.19
N ILE A 37 -12.69 -16.19 19.41
CA ILE A 37 -13.22 -15.77 18.13
C ILE A 37 -12.48 -16.55 17.01
N GLY A 38 -13.21 -17.37 16.25
CA GLY A 38 -12.64 -18.16 15.15
C GLY A 38 -12.32 -17.37 13.88
N ASN A 39 -12.65 -16.06 13.82
CA ASN A 39 -12.49 -15.22 12.65
C ASN A 39 -11.03 -14.72 12.50
N PHE A 40 -10.18 -15.54 11.90
CA PHE A 40 -8.78 -15.17 11.67
C PHE A 40 -8.63 -14.05 10.64
N GLU A 41 -9.56 -13.93 9.70
CA GLU A 41 -9.64 -12.85 8.72
C GLU A 41 -9.71 -11.46 9.36
N GLU A 42 -10.49 -11.28 10.42
CA GLU A 42 -10.60 -10.02 11.15
C GLU A 42 -9.28 -9.64 11.85
N THR A 43 -8.57 -10.66 12.35
CA THR A 43 -7.24 -10.48 12.95
C THR A 43 -6.26 -9.95 11.91
N LEU A 44 -6.22 -10.55 10.70
CA LEU A 44 -5.35 -10.07 9.61
C LEU A 44 -5.75 -8.67 9.13
N GLY A 45 -7.05 -8.37 9.06
CA GLY A 45 -7.56 -7.04 8.74
C GLY A 45 -7.05 -5.97 9.70
N SER A 46 -7.15 -6.24 11.01
CA SER A 46 -6.67 -5.34 12.06
C SER A 46 -5.16 -5.12 12.01
N ILE A 47 -4.41 -6.17 11.65
CA ILE A 47 -2.94 -6.12 11.56
C ILE A 47 -2.47 -5.47 10.24
N SER A 48 -3.30 -5.43 9.21
CA SER A 48 -2.91 -4.89 7.90
C SER A 48 -2.37 -3.46 7.99
N PHE A 49 -2.90 -2.65 8.90
CA PHE A 49 -2.41 -1.29 9.18
C PHE A 49 -0.93 -1.27 9.63
N LEU A 50 -0.41 -2.35 10.18
CA LEU A 50 0.99 -2.46 10.58
C LEU A 50 1.96 -2.35 9.39
N PHE A 51 1.51 -2.65 8.17
CA PHE A 51 2.32 -2.46 6.97
C PHE A 51 2.75 -1.01 6.77
N VAL A 52 1.95 -0.05 7.24
CA VAL A 52 2.29 1.38 7.19
C VAL A 52 3.60 1.69 7.93
N ILE A 53 3.91 0.93 8.98
CA ILE A 53 5.12 1.11 9.80
C ILE A 53 6.23 0.16 9.34
N LEU A 54 5.93 -1.12 9.19
CA LEU A 54 6.96 -2.15 8.97
C LEU A 54 7.56 -2.11 7.57
N ILE A 55 6.74 -1.83 6.54
CA ILE A 55 7.22 -1.86 5.15
C ILE A 55 8.18 -0.70 4.85
N PRO A 56 7.94 0.56 5.28
CA PRO A 56 8.93 1.61 5.12
C PRO A 56 10.30 1.27 5.71
N ILE A 57 10.33 0.66 6.90
CA ILE A 57 11.58 0.24 7.55
C ILE A 57 12.29 -0.84 6.72
N LEU A 58 11.53 -1.77 6.16
CA LEU A 58 12.07 -2.84 5.32
C LEU A 58 12.62 -2.33 3.98
N THR A 59 11.89 -1.37 3.37
CA THR A 59 12.17 -0.91 1.99
C THR A 59 13.12 0.28 1.92
N MET A 60 13.31 1.05 3.01
CA MET A 60 14.12 2.28 3.01
C MET A 60 15.55 2.09 2.50
N ARG A 61 16.14 0.91 2.68
CA ARG A 61 17.54 0.63 2.34
C ARG A 61 17.72 0.00 0.94
N ILE A 62 16.65 -0.44 0.29
CA ILE A 62 16.74 -1.26 -0.93
C ILE A 62 17.50 -0.56 -2.05
N VAL A 63 17.21 0.71 -2.28
CA VAL A 63 17.81 1.52 -3.35
C VAL A 63 18.50 2.77 -2.80
N ALA A 64 17.91 3.42 -1.79
CA ALA A 64 18.46 4.65 -1.23
C ALA A 64 19.89 4.49 -0.67
N GLU A 65 20.21 3.31 -0.10
CA GLU A 65 21.58 3.04 0.38
C GLU A 65 22.58 2.93 -0.77
N GLU A 66 22.23 2.30 -1.87
CA GLU A 66 23.10 2.19 -3.06
C GLU A 66 23.26 3.54 -3.76
N ASN A 67 22.19 4.35 -3.80
CA ASN A 67 22.26 5.72 -4.30
C ASN A 67 23.21 6.56 -3.46
N HIS A 68 23.11 6.47 -2.14
CA HIS A 68 24.00 7.19 -1.20
C HIS A 68 25.46 6.77 -1.34
N GLN A 69 25.72 5.47 -1.45
CA GLN A 69 27.08 4.92 -1.61
C GLN A 69 27.61 5.03 -3.04
N LYS A 70 26.81 5.53 -4.00
CA LYS A 70 27.11 5.62 -5.44
C LYS A 70 27.48 4.27 -6.07
N THR A 71 27.13 3.17 -5.43
CA THR A 71 27.38 1.80 -5.94
C THR A 71 26.46 1.43 -7.11
N ASN A 72 25.36 2.18 -7.29
CA ASN A 72 24.50 2.10 -8.46
C ASN A 72 25.24 2.33 -9.78
N GLN A 73 26.31 3.18 -9.81
CA GLN A 73 27.11 3.42 -11.00
C GLN A 73 27.83 2.15 -11.47
N LEU A 74 28.33 1.33 -10.53
CA LEU A 74 28.92 0.04 -10.83
C LEU A 74 27.91 -0.99 -11.35
N LEU A 75 26.64 -0.88 -10.87
CA LEU A 75 25.56 -1.73 -11.34
C LEU A 75 25.16 -1.41 -12.78
N TYR A 76 25.18 -0.13 -13.18
CA TYR A 76 24.85 0.31 -14.53
C TYR A 76 25.92 -0.03 -15.58
N THR A 77 27.17 -0.26 -15.15
CA THR A 77 28.25 -0.73 -16.04
C THR A 77 28.27 -2.25 -16.19
N ALA A 78 27.52 -2.98 -15.38
CA ALA A 78 27.42 -4.43 -15.48
C ALA A 78 26.61 -4.87 -16.71
N PRO A 79 26.93 -5.98 -17.39
CA PRO A 79 26.22 -6.48 -18.58
C PRO A 79 24.86 -7.12 -18.20
N VAL A 80 24.06 -6.46 -17.35
CA VAL A 80 22.76 -6.92 -16.87
C VAL A 80 21.73 -5.80 -17.05
N SER A 81 20.53 -6.10 -17.56
CA SER A 81 19.48 -5.09 -17.71
C SER A 81 19.01 -4.56 -16.35
N ILE A 82 18.78 -3.27 -16.26
CA ILE A 82 18.28 -2.56 -15.06
C ILE A 82 17.00 -3.21 -14.51
N THR A 83 16.09 -3.61 -15.40
CA THR A 83 14.84 -4.29 -15.03
C THR A 83 15.10 -5.58 -14.23
N LYS A 84 16.10 -6.38 -14.64
CA LYS A 84 16.45 -7.62 -13.91
C LYS A 84 17.01 -7.34 -12.52
N ILE A 85 17.72 -6.22 -12.37
CA ILE A 85 18.28 -5.81 -11.08
C ILE A 85 17.13 -5.39 -10.15
N ILE A 86 16.22 -4.52 -10.61
CA ILE A 86 15.08 -4.03 -9.83
C ILE A 86 14.15 -5.19 -9.44
N LEU A 87 13.80 -6.06 -10.39
CA LEU A 87 12.98 -7.25 -10.10
C LEU A 87 13.68 -8.19 -9.13
N GLY A 88 15.00 -8.36 -9.24
CA GLY A 88 15.79 -9.19 -8.31
C GLY A 88 15.72 -8.67 -6.88
N LYS A 89 15.77 -7.35 -6.67
CA LYS A 89 15.62 -6.70 -5.37
C LYS A 89 14.19 -6.85 -4.83
N PHE A 90 13.20 -6.59 -5.67
CA PHE A 90 11.79 -6.74 -5.32
C PHE A 90 11.49 -8.16 -4.86
N PHE A 91 11.84 -9.17 -5.65
CA PHE A 91 11.60 -10.57 -5.28
C PHE A 91 12.41 -11.03 -4.05
N ALA A 92 13.55 -10.40 -3.77
CA ALA A 92 14.29 -10.71 -2.55
C ALA A 92 13.54 -10.28 -1.29
N VAL A 93 12.94 -9.08 -1.31
CA VAL A 93 12.14 -8.56 -0.20
C VAL A 93 10.81 -9.31 -0.07
N VAL A 94 10.14 -9.55 -1.20
CA VAL A 94 8.90 -10.35 -1.24
C VAL A 94 9.13 -11.78 -0.73
N SER A 95 10.30 -12.39 -1.02
CA SER A 95 10.65 -13.72 -0.49
C SER A 95 10.84 -13.69 1.02
N LEU A 96 11.48 -12.66 1.56
CA LEU A 96 11.62 -12.48 3.02
C LEU A 96 10.25 -12.34 3.68
N PHE A 97 9.37 -11.49 3.14
CA PHE A 97 8.00 -11.34 3.60
C PHE A 97 7.20 -12.64 3.47
N GLY A 98 7.36 -13.35 2.35
CA GLY A 98 6.73 -14.64 2.07
C GLY A 98 7.06 -15.73 3.12
N ILE A 99 8.28 -15.73 3.68
CA ILE A 99 8.63 -16.64 4.77
C ILE A 99 7.79 -16.34 6.02
N GLY A 100 7.59 -15.06 6.35
CA GLY A 100 6.69 -14.67 7.42
C GLY A 100 5.27 -15.17 7.19
N ILE A 101 4.75 -15.02 5.95
CA ILE A 101 3.43 -15.51 5.55
C ILE A 101 3.32 -17.04 5.64
N LEU A 102 4.36 -17.79 5.27
CA LEU A 102 4.37 -19.26 5.43
C LEU A 102 4.21 -19.67 6.89
N VAL A 103 4.82 -18.95 7.82
CA VAL A 103 4.60 -19.19 9.26
C VAL A 103 3.16 -18.86 9.66
N ILE A 104 2.61 -17.76 9.14
CA ILE A 104 1.22 -17.36 9.41
C ILE A 104 0.20 -18.41 8.92
N CYS A 105 0.50 -19.12 7.83
CA CYS A 105 -0.36 -20.21 7.34
C CYS A 105 -0.57 -21.34 8.37
N LEU A 106 0.28 -21.45 9.39
CA LEU A 106 0.12 -22.43 10.46
C LEU A 106 -0.92 -21.99 11.50
N TYR A 107 -1.16 -20.69 11.67
CA TYR A 107 -2.08 -20.17 12.71
C TYR A 107 -3.52 -20.68 12.58
N PRO A 108 -4.18 -20.66 11.39
CA PRO A 108 -5.53 -21.19 11.25
C PRO A 108 -5.63 -22.68 11.61
N LEU A 109 -4.60 -23.46 11.31
CA LEU A 109 -4.55 -24.88 11.67
C LEU A 109 -4.47 -25.07 13.19
N ILE A 110 -3.62 -24.30 13.84
CA ILE A 110 -3.46 -24.32 15.32
C ILE A 110 -4.78 -23.91 15.97
N LEU A 111 -5.40 -22.82 15.52
CA LEU A 111 -6.68 -22.35 16.05
C LEU A 111 -7.79 -23.40 15.92
N ASN A 112 -7.87 -24.07 14.79
CA ASN A 112 -8.84 -25.15 14.57
C ASN A 112 -8.61 -26.36 15.50
N MET A 113 -7.36 -26.64 15.86
CA MET A 113 -7.02 -27.71 16.84
C MET A 113 -7.42 -27.34 18.28
N TYR A 114 -7.45 -26.06 18.62
CA TYR A 114 -7.88 -25.57 19.94
C TYR A 114 -9.40 -25.40 20.08
N GLY A 115 -10.18 -25.83 19.09
CA GLY A 115 -11.66 -25.87 19.15
C GLY A 115 -12.34 -24.53 18.86
N THR A 116 -11.63 -23.57 18.27
CA THR A 116 -12.26 -22.40 17.68
C THR A 116 -12.81 -22.77 16.31
N ASP A 117 -14.09 -22.49 16.03
CA ASP A 117 -14.72 -22.77 14.74
C ASP A 117 -14.13 -21.87 13.63
N VAL A 118 -12.89 -22.16 13.21
CA VAL A 118 -12.21 -21.41 12.15
C VAL A 118 -12.72 -21.86 10.78
N ARG A 119 -13.19 -20.92 9.98
CA ARG A 119 -13.52 -21.16 8.56
C ARG A 119 -12.23 -21.14 7.75
N LEU A 120 -11.57 -22.28 7.60
CA LEU A 120 -10.26 -22.41 6.93
C LEU A 120 -10.24 -21.78 5.53
N SER A 121 -11.32 -21.88 4.75
CA SER A 121 -11.40 -21.27 3.41
C SER A 121 -11.28 -19.74 3.46
N LEU A 122 -11.96 -19.09 4.41
CA LEU A 122 -11.88 -17.63 4.62
C LEU A 122 -10.50 -17.23 5.11
N ALA A 123 -9.97 -17.96 6.10
CA ALA A 123 -8.64 -17.69 6.66
C ALA A 123 -7.55 -17.74 5.59
N TYR A 124 -7.54 -18.76 4.72
CA TYR A 124 -6.53 -18.85 3.65
C TYR A 124 -6.75 -17.85 2.53
N SER A 125 -8.00 -17.51 2.18
CA SER A 125 -8.30 -16.42 1.26
C SER A 125 -7.71 -15.10 1.77
N SER A 126 -7.95 -14.81 3.06
CA SER A 126 -7.43 -13.58 3.70
C SER A 126 -5.91 -13.57 3.78
N ILE A 127 -5.24 -14.72 3.99
CA ILE A 127 -3.77 -14.80 3.96
C ILE A 127 -3.23 -14.47 2.56
N ILE A 128 -3.89 -14.94 1.50
CA ILE A 128 -3.51 -14.61 0.12
C ILE A 128 -3.67 -13.10 -0.11
N GLY A 129 -4.80 -12.51 0.26
CA GLY A 129 -5.04 -11.08 0.17
C GLY A 129 -4.02 -10.26 0.96
N PHE A 130 -3.68 -10.71 2.17
CA PHE A 130 -2.68 -10.08 3.03
C PHE A 130 -1.28 -10.12 2.42
N PHE A 131 -0.91 -11.24 1.76
CA PHE A 131 0.34 -11.33 1.02
C PHE A 131 0.37 -10.38 -0.19
N LEU A 132 -0.71 -10.32 -0.97
CA LEU A 132 -0.82 -9.43 -2.12
C LEU A 132 -0.77 -7.95 -1.69
N LEU A 133 -1.53 -7.57 -0.67
CA LEU A 133 -1.50 -6.23 -0.08
C LEU A 133 -0.09 -5.85 0.38
N GLY A 134 0.59 -6.74 1.10
CA GLY A 134 1.96 -6.51 1.55
C GLY A 134 2.95 -6.36 0.38
N THR A 135 2.80 -7.15 -0.69
CA THR A 135 3.66 -7.02 -1.88
C THR A 135 3.43 -5.70 -2.62
N ALA A 136 2.20 -5.20 -2.70
CA ALA A 136 1.90 -3.89 -3.26
C ALA A 136 2.52 -2.77 -2.42
N CYS A 137 2.40 -2.83 -1.09
CA CYS A 137 3.05 -1.89 -0.19
C CYS A 137 4.59 -1.91 -0.33
N ILE A 138 5.20 -3.09 -0.50
CA ILE A 138 6.65 -3.25 -0.77
C ILE A 138 7.03 -2.58 -2.09
N ALA A 139 6.23 -2.73 -3.15
CA ALA A 139 6.48 -2.08 -4.43
C ALA A 139 6.47 -0.55 -4.32
N ILE A 140 5.49 0.02 -3.61
CA ILE A 140 5.41 1.47 -3.34
C ILE A 140 6.63 1.94 -2.53
N GLY A 141 6.97 1.25 -1.44
CA GLY A 141 8.12 1.59 -0.61
C GLY A 141 9.45 1.52 -1.38
N MET A 142 9.61 0.51 -2.24
CA MET A 142 10.79 0.38 -3.10
C MET A 142 10.86 1.49 -4.15
N PHE A 143 9.73 1.86 -4.75
CA PHE A 143 9.65 2.99 -5.68
C PHE A 143 10.10 4.28 -5.01
N ILE A 144 9.58 4.59 -3.81
CA ILE A 144 9.97 5.79 -3.05
C ILE A 144 11.45 5.76 -2.66
N SER A 145 11.97 4.59 -2.25
CA SER A 145 13.38 4.40 -1.96
C SER A 145 14.29 4.68 -3.17
N SER A 146 13.79 4.52 -4.40
CA SER A 146 14.53 4.82 -5.62
C SER A 146 14.65 6.31 -5.94
N LEU A 147 13.74 7.13 -5.41
CA LEU A 147 13.68 8.59 -5.66
C LEU A 147 14.60 9.41 -4.75
N THR A 148 15.19 8.82 -3.73
CA THR A 148 15.99 9.53 -2.73
C THR A 148 17.30 8.83 -2.44
N GLU A 149 18.31 9.59 -2.02
CA GLU A 149 19.60 9.08 -1.54
C GLU A 149 19.63 8.92 -0.01
N SER A 150 18.63 9.45 0.70
CA SER A 150 18.55 9.39 2.16
C SER A 150 17.58 8.31 2.61
N GLN A 151 18.07 7.33 3.37
CA GLN A 151 17.24 6.25 3.95
C GLN A 151 16.13 6.81 4.86
N VAL A 152 16.43 7.87 5.63
CA VAL A 152 15.47 8.51 6.54
C VAL A 152 14.34 9.17 5.74
N ILE A 153 14.68 9.92 4.69
CA ILE A 153 13.68 10.56 3.82
C ILE A 153 12.84 9.46 3.12
N ALA A 154 13.47 8.40 2.62
CA ALA A 154 12.77 7.27 2.02
C ALA A 154 11.74 6.66 2.97
N SER A 155 12.14 6.40 4.23
CA SER A 155 11.23 5.81 5.23
C SER A 155 10.07 6.72 5.58
N VAL A 156 10.32 8.01 5.80
CA VAL A 156 9.28 8.99 6.16
C VAL A 156 8.28 9.19 5.01
N VAL A 157 8.77 9.36 3.78
CA VAL A 157 7.90 9.55 2.61
C VAL A 157 7.09 8.27 2.33
N SER A 158 7.71 7.09 2.45
CA SER A 158 7.00 5.80 2.31
C SER A 158 5.92 5.64 3.38
N PHE A 159 6.23 5.98 4.64
CA PHE A 159 5.27 5.96 5.75
C PHE A 159 4.07 6.87 5.45
N ILE A 160 4.32 8.14 5.07
CA ILE A 160 3.25 9.09 4.75
C ILE A 160 2.42 8.59 3.57
N THR A 161 3.05 8.09 2.52
CA THR A 161 2.34 7.59 1.33
C THR A 161 1.45 6.39 1.68
N LEU A 162 1.98 5.39 2.40
CA LEU A 162 1.19 4.24 2.83
C LEU A 162 0.10 4.64 3.82
N LEU A 163 0.38 5.54 4.75
CA LEU A 163 -0.62 6.06 5.68
C LEU A 163 -1.78 6.71 4.92
N LEU A 164 -1.49 7.55 3.94
CA LEU A 164 -2.51 8.17 3.10
C LEU A 164 -3.35 7.13 2.37
N THR A 165 -2.72 6.13 1.72
CA THR A 165 -3.46 5.09 0.99
C THR A 165 -4.35 4.24 1.90
N PHE A 166 -3.96 3.98 3.14
CA PHE A 166 -4.80 3.29 4.12
C PHE A 166 -5.92 4.17 4.69
N LEU A 167 -5.67 5.47 4.88
CA LEU A 167 -6.69 6.40 5.35
C LEU A 167 -7.74 6.73 4.28
N LEU A 168 -7.40 6.61 3.00
CA LEU A 168 -8.32 6.92 1.90
C LEU A 168 -9.64 6.14 2.01
N SER A 169 -9.61 4.86 2.41
CA SER A 169 -10.83 4.05 2.57
C SER A 169 -11.77 4.62 3.62
N ASN A 170 -11.24 5.13 4.73
CA ASN A 170 -12.05 5.76 5.77
C ASN A 170 -12.58 7.12 5.31
N ILE A 171 -11.79 7.90 4.59
CA ILE A 171 -12.18 9.21 4.07
C ILE A 171 -13.30 9.05 3.04
N THR A 172 -13.18 8.08 2.13
CA THR A 172 -14.18 7.85 1.09
C THR A 172 -15.56 7.49 1.65
N GLY A 173 -15.61 6.77 2.78
CA GLY A 173 -16.85 6.46 3.48
C GLY A 173 -17.55 7.66 4.10
N MET A 174 -16.83 8.78 4.30
CA MET A 174 -17.37 10.03 4.86
C MET A 174 -17.80 11.04 3.79
N LEU A 175 -17.40 10.82 2.53
CA LEU A 175 -17.68 11.76 1.45
C LEU A 175 -19.12 11.62 0.95
N PRO A 176 -19.83 12.73 0.72
CA PRO A 176 -21.16 12.71 0.12
C PRO A 176 -21.07 12.21 -1.34
N THR A 177 -21.99 11.36 -1.74
CA THR A 177 -22.03 10.75 -3.08
C THR A 177 -22.83 11.56 -4.10
N GLU A 178 -23.49 12.62 -3.66
CA GLU A 178 -24.30 13.49 -4.51
C GLU A 178 -23.46 14.21 -5.57
N ALA A 179 -23.98 14.29 -6.81
CA ALA A 179 -23.28 14.86 -7.94
C ALA A 179 -22.78 16.30 -7.72
N ILE A 180 -23.58 17.16 -7.07
CA ILE A 180 -23.19 18.55 -6.81
C ILE A 180 -22.07 18.65 -5.80
N SER A 181 -22.13 17.86 -4.72
CA SER A 181 -21.09 17.84 -3.68
C SER A 181 -19.76 17.31 -4.25
N GLN A 182 -19.81 16.27 -5.07
CA GLN A 182 -18.65 15.72 -5.75
C GLN A 182 -18.04 16.71 -6.74
N CYS A 183 -18.88 17.42 -7.53
CA CYS A 183 -18.43 18.48 -8.44
C CYS A 183 -17.68 19.60 -7.69
N VAL A 184 -18.25 20.09 -6.59
CA VAL A 184 -17.61 21.13 -5.76
C VAL A 184 -16.29 20.64 -5.17
N MET A 185 -16.22 19.39 -4.67
CA MET A 185 -14.98 18.84 -4.15
C MET A 185 -13.90 18.72 -5.23
N ILE A 186 -14.26 18.29 -6.44
CA ILE A 186 -13.32 18.21 -7.58
C ILE A 186 -12.85 19.62 -7.98
N ALA A 187 -13.73 20.61 -8.00
CA ALA A 187 -13.36 22.00 -8.26
C ALA A 187 -12.36 22.54 -7.22
N VAL A 188 -12.62 22.31 -5.94
CA VAL A 188 -11.69 22.70 -4.86
C VAL A 188 -10.34 22.01 -5.00
N LEU A 189 -10.32 20.70 -5.28
CA LEU A 189 -9.09 19.96 -5.51
C LEU A 189 -8.30 20.50 -6.71
N TRP A 190 -9.00 20.85 -7.80
CA TRP A 190 -8.38 21.47 -8.96
C TRP A 190 -7.71 22.80 -8.62
N LEU A 191 -8.35 23.65 -7.84
CA LEU A 191 -7.76 24.91 -7.36
C LEU A 191 -6.51 24.68 -6.51
N VAL A 192 -6.54 23.68 -5.61
CA VAL A 192 -5.36 23.30 -4.81
C VAL A 192 -4.21 22.86 -5.71
N ILE A 193 -4.47 22.05 -6.73
CA ILE A 193 -3.47 21.61 -7.71
C ILE A 193 -2.89 22.83 -8.44
N CYS A 194 -3.73 23.77 -8.87
CA CYS A 194 -3.28 25.02 -9.50
C CYS A 194 -2.35 25.84 -8.59
N LEU A 195 -2.64 25.92 -7.29
CA LEU A 195 -1.78 26.61 -6.32
C LEU A 195 -0.42 25.92 -6.16
N VAL A 196 -0.39 24.59 -6.15
CA VAL A 196 0.89 23.84 -6.12
C VAL A 196 1.73 24.14 -7.37
N PHE A 197 1.10 24.10 -8.56
CA PHE A 197 1.77 24.45 -9.81
C PHE A 197 2.27 25.90 -9.82
N TYR A 198 1.51 26.84 -9.25
CA TYR A 198 1.96 28.21 -9.11
C TYR A 198 3.25 28.30 -8.29
N HIS A 199 3.33 27.58 -7.17
CA HIS A 199 4.53 27.57 -6.35
C HIS A 199 5.76 26.99 -7.08
N MET A 200 5.55 26.07 -8.01
CA MET A 200 6.64 25.51 -8.82
C MET A 200 7.06 26.40 -9.99
N MET A 201 6.11 27.03 -10.68
CA MET A 201 6.37 27.79 -11.92
C MET A 201 6.50 29.30 -11.70
N ASN A 202 6.01 29.83 -10.57
CA ASN A 202 6.01 31.24 -10.17
C ASN A 202 5.44 32.22 -11.24
N ASN A 203 4.47 31.74 -12.05
CA ASN A 203 3.85 32.49 -13.15
C ASN A 203 2.35 32.62 -12.94
N VAL A 204 1.89 33.81 -12.59
CA VAL A 204 0.48 34.12 -12.30
C VAL A 204 -0.41 33.93 -13.54
N THR A 205 0.08 34.26 -14.74
CA THR A 205 -0.72 34.15 -15.99
C THR A 205 -1.08 32.68 -16.28
N VAL A 206 -0.10 31.77 -16.09
CA VAL A 206 -0.34 30.33 -16.27
C VAL A 206 -1.32 29.81 -15.22
N LEU A 207 -1.16 30.24 -13.96
CA LEU A 207 -2.10 29.88 -12.89
C LEU A 207 -3.54 30.25 -13.23
N VAL A 208 -3.76 31.53 -13.60
CA VAL A 208 -5.10 32.03 -13.91
C VAL A 208 -5.72 31.30 -15.10
N MET A 209 -4.95 31.08 -16.18
CA MET A 209 -5.42 30.32 -17.32
C MET A 209 -5.80 28.87 -16.95
N MET A 210 -4.94 28.16 -16.22
CA MET A 210 -5.24 26.79 -15.78
C MET A 210 -6.47 26.74 -14.87
N ALA A 211 -6.58 27.65 -13.92
CA ALA A 211 -7.70 27.70 -13.01
C ALA A 211 -9.02 27.97 -13.76
N VAL A 212 -9.08 28.98 -14.60
CA VAL A 212 -10.30 29.35 -15.37
C VAL A 212 -10.70 28.24 -16.34
N ILE A 213 -9.76 27.70 -17.11
CA ILE A 213 -10.07 26.64 -18.09
C ILE A 213 -10.53 25.37 -17.38
N GLY A 214 -9.86 24.97 -16.30
CA GLY A 214 -10.23 23.77 -15.54
C GLY A 214 -11.59 23.91 -14.85
N GLU A 215 -11.83 25.01 -14.16
CA GLU A 215 -13.14 25.28 -13.55
C GLU A 215 -14.26 25.33 -14.58
N ALA A 216 -14.06 26.06 -15.70
CA ALA A 216 -15.04 26.09 -16.78
C ALA A 216 -15.35 24.69 -17.30
N ALA A 217 -14.32 23.86 -17.53
CA ALA A 217 -14.51 22.49 -17.99
C ALA A 217 -15.31 21.65 -16.98
N ILE A 218 -14.99 21.73 -15.68
CA ILE A 218 -15.69 21.01 -14.62
C ILE A 218 -17.18 21.37 -14.60
N TRP A 219 -17.50 22.66 -14.60
CA TRP A 219 -18.90 23.13 -14.53
C TRP A 219 -19.68 22.88 -15.84
N ILE A 220 -19.03 22.98 -17.02
CA ILE A 220 -19.67 22.65 -18.31
C ILE A 220 -20.02 21.15 -18.36
N ILE A 221 -19.09 20.27 -17.97
CA ILE A 221 -19.34 18.82 -17.93
C ILE A 221 -20.48 18.50 -16.95
N TYR A 222 -20.50 19.13 -15.79
CA TYR A 222 -21.58 18.97 -14.82
C TYR A 222 -22.93 19.39 -15.40
N ALA A 223 -23.01 20.53 -16.13
CA ALA A 223 -24.24 21.01 -16.73
C ALA A 223 -24.76 20.09 -17.86
N VAL A 224 -23.86 19.47 -18.61
CA VAL A 224 -24.22 18.55 -19.71
C VAL A 224 -24.61 17.16 -19.17
N LYS A 225 -23.90 16.65 -18.19
CA LYS A 225 -24.10 15.30 -17.66
C LYS A 225 -23.71 15.19 -16.17
N SER A 226 -24.62 15.63 -15.30
CA SER A 226 -24.43 15.62 -13.85
C SER A 226 -24.18 14.22 -13.27
N SER A 227 -24.78 13.18 -13.88
CA SER A 227 -24.63 11.78 -13.45
C SER A 227 -23.20 11.25 -13.53
N LEU A 228 -22.30 11.88 -14.30
CA LEU A 228 -20.88 11.50 -14.32
C LEU A 228 -20.17 11.82 -13.00
N TYR A 229 -20.65 12.83 -12.28
CA TYR A 229 -20.06 13.24 -11.01
C TYR A 229 -20.57 12.45 -9.81
N GLU A 230 -21.65 11.66 -9.98
CA GLU A 230 -22.13 10.79 -8.90
C GLU A 230 -21.05 9.79 -8.51
N SER A 231 -20.57 9.90 -7.29
CA SER A 231 -19.51 9.03 -6.72
C SER A 231 -18.17 9.03 -7.49
N LEU A 232 -17.92 9.98 -8.42
CA LEU A 232 -16.70 9.95 -9.25
C LEU A 232 -15.44 10.07 -8.41
N LEU A 233 -15.36 11.09 -7.53
CA LEU A 233 -14.21 11.29 -6.66
C LEU A 233 -14.06 10.11 -5.68
N THR A 234 -15.17 9.65 -5.10
CA THR A 234 -15.19 8.50 -4.20
C THR A 234 -14.66 7.24 -4.88
N ASN A 235 -15.05 6.99 -6.13
CA ASN A 235 -14.56 5.83 -6.90
C ASN A 235 -13.06 5.94 -7.22
N ILE A 236 -12.58 7.14 -7.60
CA ILE A 236 -11.15 7.37 -7.84
C ILE A 236 -10.36 7.14 -6.55
N LEU A 237 -10.78 7.69 -5.43
CA LEU A 237 -10.10 7.52 -4.15
C LEU A 237 -10.14 6.07 -3.67
N ASN A 238 -11.26 5.36 -3.84
CA ASN A 238 -11.37 3.94 -3.54
C ASN A 238 -10.44 3.08 -4.43
N THR A 239 -10.21 3.48 -5.67
CA THR A 239 -9.25 2.81 -6.53
C THR A 239 -7.81 2.99 -6.05
N LEU A 240 -7.50 4.11 -5.39
CA LEU A 240 -6.19 4.37 -4.79
C LEU A 240 -6.03 3.78 -3.38
N ALA A 241 -7.14 3.45 -2.71
CA ALA A 241 -7.14 2.90 -1.37
C ALA A 241 -6.77 1.41 -1.39
N LEU A 242 -5.57 1.08 -0.87
CA LEU A 242 -5.06 -0.29 -0.85
C LEU A 242 -5.90 -1.24 0.01
N SER A 243 -6.48 -0.75 1.11
CA SER A 243 -7.22 -1.60 2.05
C SER A 243 -8.58 -2.06 1.53
N THR A 244 -9.25 -1.29 0.65
CA THR A 244 -10.61 -1.63 0.17
C THR A 244 -10.68 -2.96 -0.57
N ARG A 245 -9.62 -3.33 -1.29
CA ARG A 245 -9.57 -4.62 -2.02
C ARG A 245 -9.25 -5.79 -1.10
N PHE A 246 -8.66 -5.54 0.05
CA PHE A 246 -8.41 -6.59 1.04
C PHE A 246 -9.71 -7.10 1.68
N ASP A 247 -10.72 -6.25 1.80
CA ASP A 247 -12.01 -6.62 2.38
C ASP A 247 -12.70 -7.73 1.56
N ASP A 248 -12.55 -7.76 0.24
CA ASP A 248 -13.06 -8.84 -0.62
C ASP A 248 -12.44 -10.18 -0.22
N PHE A 249 -11.13 -10.23 0.04
CA PHE A 249 -10.46 -11.46 0.48
C PHE A 249 -10.87 -11.88 1.89
N SER A 250 -11.16 -10.93 2.78
CA SER A 250 -11.65 -11.23 4.13
C SER A 250 -13.05 -11.84 4.11
N LEU A 251 -13.85 -11.53 3.09
CA LEU A 251 -15.16 -12.14 2.84
C LEU A 251 -15.06 -13.48 2.08
N GLY A 252 -13.86 -13.93 1.75
CA GLY A 252 -13.62 -15.17 1.01
C GLY A 252 -13.88 -15.06 -0.49
N ILE A 253 -14.04 -13.84 -1.00
CA ILE A 253 -14.29 -13.60 -2.43
C ILE A 253 -12.92 -13.44 -3.11
N LEU A 254 -12.49 -14.47 -3.84
CA LEU A 254 -11.31 -14.39 -4.71
C LEU A 254 -11.70 -13.67 -6.01
N ASN A 255 -11.78 -12.34 -5.94
CA ASN A 255 -12.11 -11.52 -7.09
C ASN A 255 -10.87 -11.33 -7.97
N TYR A 256 -10.98 -11.62 -9.27
CA TYR A 256 -9.89 -11.40 -10.23
C TYR A 256 -9.46 -9.94 -10.28
N ASP A 257 -10.41 -9.01 -10.16
CA ASP A 257 -10.12 -7.57 -10.15
C ASP A 257 -9.20 -7.18 -8.99
N ALA A 258 -9.40 -7.77 -7.81
CA ALA A 258 -8.56 -7.53 -6.64
C ALA A 258 -7.16 -8.14 -6.80
N ILE A 259 -7.04 -9.32 -7.44
CA ILE A 259 -5.75 -9.98 -7.71
C ILE A 259 -4.93 -9.17 -8.74
N VAL A 260 -5.59 -8.67 -9.79
CA VAL A 260 -4.93 -7.87 -10.84
C VAL A 260 -4.53 -6.48 -10.32
N TYR A 261 -5.28 -5.95 -9.36
CA TYR A 261 -4.99 -4.65 -8.74
C TYR A 261 -3.69 -4.66 -7.96
N TYR A 262 -3.41 -5.71 -7.19
CA TYR A 262 -2.17 -5.86 -6.41
C TYR A 262 -1.02 -6.40 -7.25
#